data_2b752de75b3ac5c40c84616c8af02ad5
#
_entry.id   2b752de75b3ac5c40c84616c8af02ad5
#
_cell.length_a   1.000
_cell.length_b   1.000
_cell.length_c   1.000
_cell.angle_alpha   90.00
_cell.angle_beta   90.00
_cell.angle_gamma   90.00
#
_symmetry.space_group_name_H-M   'P 1'
#
loop_
_entity.id
_entity.type
_entity.pdbx_description
1 polymer ?
#
loop_
_entity_poly.entity_id
_entity_poly.type
_entity_poly.pdbx_seq_one_letter_code
_entity_poly.pdbx_strand_id
1 'polypeptide(L)'
;MHTLSRRHFAQLAAGALLTPSLARAAAPGKPNSKVAGVHIGINAPYSFGNPAMSAADILKTCVELNLSAIELRTQPVEAAFGAPANLTSGKAKVLPAGAAEDHAKQLAAWRAGVDMAKARAFRKQWEDTGVFIEVIKVDSIFKMAEGELDYAFTLAKALGARGISTEISKSDDDHKRVGKFADKHKIHLALHGHASTGPAHWEKAFSLGDYVGANVDLGHFVAGDHGSPVGFIKQHHKRITHVHVKDRKKGNGANTPFGEADTPIAEVLRLIRDNKWPIQATIEFEYKVPAGSDRMKELAKSIKFCRDALA
;
A
#
# COMPACT_ATOMS: atom_id res chain seq x y z
N MET A 1 -80.11 -38.29 -27.34
CA MET A 1 -80.12 -36.85 -27.07
C MET A 1 -80.00 -36.66 -25.55
N HIS A 2 -78.81 -36.44 -25.01
CA HIS A 2 -78.64 -36.03 -23.62
C HIS A 2 -77.59 -34.92 -23.63
N THR A 3 -78.03 -33.75 -23.30
CA THR A 3 -77.26 -32.49 -23.16
C THR A 3 -76.41 -32.59 -21.88
N LEU A 4 -75.09 -32.52 -22.02
CA LEU A 4 -74.14 -32.37 -20.90
C LEU A 4 -74.02 -30.95 -20.49
N SER A 5 -74.23 -30.71 -19.22
CA SER A 5 -74.25 -29.42 -18.54
C SER A 5 -72.87 -28.75 -18.39
N ARG A 6 -72.86 -27.43 -18.53
CA ARG A 6 -71.72 -26.52 -18.45
C ARG A 6 -71.11 -26.30 -17.05
N ARG A 7 -71.03 -27.29 -16.17
CA ARG A 7 -70.64 -27.09 -14.77
C ARG A 7 -69.42 -27.86 -14.27
N HIS A 8 -68.58 -28.39 -15.15
CA HIS A 8 -67.39 -29.14 -14.73
C HIS A 8 -66.06 -28.63 -15.32
N PHE A 9 -65.89 -27.32 -15.50
CA PHE A 9 -64.65 -26.74 -16.01
C PHE A 9 -64.11 -25.61 -15.12
N ALA A 10 -64.10 -25.82 -13.81
CA ALA A 10 -63.58 -24.81 -12.90
C ALA A 10 -62.93 -25.43 -11.65
N GLN A 11 -62.01 -26.38 -11.83
CA GLN A 11 -61.14 -26.86 -10.74
C GLN A 11 -59.92 -27.57 -11.34
N LEU A 12 -59.00 -26.85 -11.92
CA LEU A 12 -57.61 -27.26 -12.17
C LEU A 12 -56.88 -26.07 -12.79
N ALA A 13 -56.26 -25.22 -12.01
CA ALA A 13 -55.09 -24.45 -12.30
C ALA A 13 -54.80 -23.40 -11.18
N ALA A 14 -54.39 -23.88 -10.02
CA ALA A 14 -53.66 -23.05 -9.07
C ALA A 14 -52.40 -23.79 -8.63
N GLY A 15 -51.59 -24.15 -9.61
CA GLY A 15 -50.20 -24.56 -9.42
C GLY A 15 -49.36 -23.27 -9.32
N ALA A 16 -49.15 -22.77 -8.11
CA ALA A 16 -48.23 -21.69 -7.87
C ALA A 16 -46.84 -22.16 -8.27
N LEU A 17 -46.34 -21.67 -9.40
CA LEU A 17 -44.94 -21.72 -9.77
C LEU A 17 -44.16 -20.88 -8.73
N LEU A 18 -43.66 -21.53 -7.69
CA LEU A 18 -42.60 -21.02 -6.84
C LEU A 18 -41.32 -20.96 -7.68
N THR A 19 -41.12 -19.86 -8.41
CA THR A 19 -39.80 -19.52 -8.94
C THR A 19 -38.90 -19.30 -7.74
N PRO A 20 -37.76 -20.01 -7.61
CA PRO A 20 -36.81 -19.69 -6.60
C PRO A 20 -36.30 -18.26 -6.92
N SER A 21 -36.64 -17.32 -6.05
CA SER A 21 -36.04 -16.02 -6.04
C SER A 21 -34.54 -16.24 -5.80
N LEU A 22 -33.74 -16.20 -6.87
CA LEU A 22 -32.30 -16.08 -6.76
C LEU A 22 -32.05 -14.76 -6.02
N ALA A 23 -31.86 -14.88 -4.70
CA ALA A 23 -31.41 -13.75 -3.89
C ALA A 23 -30.13 -13.23 -4.55
N ARG A 24 -30.27 -12.14 -5.30
CA ARG A 24 -29.12 -11.41 -5.87
C ARG A 24 -28.27 -11.01 -4.68
N ALA A 25 -27.13 -11.67 -4.50
CA ALA A 25 -26.18 -11.29 -3.48
C ALA A 25 -25.97 -9.77 -3.62
N ALA A 26 -26.20 -9.05 -2.54
CA ALA A 26 -25.97 -7.61 -2.51
C ALA A 26 -24.54 -7.39 -2.99
N ALA A 27 -24.34 -6.48 -3.91
CA ALA A 27 -23.00 -6.13 -4.36
C ALA A 27 -22.15 -5.81 -3.11
N PRO A 28 -20.96 -6.38 -2.97
CA PRO A 28 -20.12 -6.11 -1.82
C PRO A 28 -19.96 -4.60 -1.68
N GLY A 29 -20.20 -4.06 -0.49
CA GLY A 29 -20.00 -2.65 -0.19
C GLY A 29 -18.55 -2.25 -0.48
N LYS A 30 -18.28 -0.95 -0.66
CA LYS A 30 -16.91 -0.47 -0.82
C LYS A 30 -16.05 -0.96 0.34
N PRO A 31 -14.78 -1.34 0.10
CA PRO A 31 -13.89 -1.78 1.16
C PRO A 31 -13.70 -0.68 2.21
N ASN A 32 -13.62 -1.08 3.47
CA ASN A 32 -13.34 -0.15 4.56
C ASN A 32 -12.38 -0.79 5.56
N SER A 33 -11.15 -0.33 5.55
CA SER A 33 -10.10 -0.70 6.52
C SER A 33 -9.75 0.43 7.48
N LYS A 34 -10.56 1.50 7.54
CA LYS A 34 -10.38 2.57 8.52
C LYS A 34 -11.04 2.19 9.83
N VAL A 35 -10.26 2.07 10.89
CA VAL A 35 -10.72 1.72 12.25
C VAL A 35 -10.32 2.85 13.20
N ALA A 36 -11.30 3.40 13.92
CA ALA A 36 -11.10 4.50 14.87
C ALA A 36 -10.21 5.65 14.32
N GLY A 37 -10.35 5.97 13.03
CA GLY A 37 -9.60 7.03 12.38
C GLY A 37 -8.27 6.61 11.73
N VAL A 38 -7.76 5.42 12.02
CA VAL A 38 -6.50 4.89 11.45
C VAL A 38 -6.79 4.03 10.21
N HIS A 39 -6.15 4.33 9.09
CA HIS A 39 -6.21 3.47 7.91
C HIS A 39 -5.25 2.29 8.06
N ILE A 40 -5.78 1.08 7.92
CA ILE A 40 -4.97 -0.12 7.72
C ILE A 40 -4.77 -0.25 6.21
N GLY A 41 -3.53 -0.14 5.77
CA GLY A 41 -3.12 -0.26 4.37
C GLY A 41 -2.20 -1.45 4.15
N ILE A 42 -1.67 -1.56 2.94
CA ILE A 42 -0.74 -2.62 2.55
C ILE A 42 0.31 -2.07 1.59
N ASN A 43 1.55 -2.56 1.69
CA ASN A 43 2.61 -2.33 0.71
C ASN A 43 2.40 -3.29 -0.49
N ALA A 44 1.89 -2.78 -1.59
CA ALA A 44 1.55 -3.59 -2.76
C ALA A 44 2.32 -3.15 -4.03
N PRO A 45 2.60 -4.13 -4.90
CA PRO A 45 2.22 -5.55 -4.88
C PRO A 45 3.12 -6.45 -4.00
N TYR A 46 4.12 -5.89 -3.32
CA TYR A 46 5.13 -6.65 -2.58
C TYR A 46 4.52 -7.65 -1.59
N SER A 47 3.64 -7.19 -0.71
CA SER A 47 3.00 -8.03 0.30
C SER A 47 2.06 -9.09 -0.29
N PHE A 48 1.57 -8.91 -1.51
CA PHE A 48 0.79 -9.94 -2.21
C PHE A 48 1.66 -11.08 -2.76
N GLY A 49 2.99 -10.91 -2.79
CA GLY A 49 3.95 -11.95 -3.19
C GLY A 49 4.10 -12.14 -4.70
N ASN A 50 3.47 -11.29 -5.50
CA ASN A 50 3.64 -11.27 -6.94
C ASN A 50 3.98 -9.84 -7.41
N PRO A 51 5.26 -9.51 -7.58
CA PRO A 51 5.68 -8.16 -7.96
C PRO A 51 5.25 -7.75 -9.37
N ALA A 52 4.81 -8.70 -10.20
CA ALA A 52 4.36 -8.44 -11.57
C ALA A 52 2.83 -8.20 -11.69
N MET A 53 2.13 -8.06 -10.57
CA MET A 53 0.69 -7.78 -10.60
C MET A 53 0.38 -6.49 -11.33
N SER A 54 -0.67 -6.53 -12.17
CA SER A 54 -1.23 -5.32 -12.76
C SER A 54 -1.90 -4.44 -11.71
N ALA A 55 -2.02 -3.16 -11.99
CA ALA A 55 -2.75 -2.24 -11.10
C ALA A 55 -4.22 -2.67 -10.89
N ALA A 56 -4.84 -3.28 -11.90
CA ALA A 56 -6.21 -3.81 -11.80
C ALA A 56 -6.29 -5.01 -10.85
N ASP A 57 -5.33 -5.95 -10.92
CA ASP A 57 -5.29 -7.10 -10.01
C ASP A 57 -4.99 -6.67 -8.58
N ILE A 58 -4.12 -5.68 -8.39
CA ILE A 58 -3.83 -5.10 -7.08
C ILE A 58 -5.12 -4.50 -6.49
N LEU A 59 -5.85 -3.68 -7.25
CA LEU A 59 -7.11 -3.09 -6.82
C LEU A 59 -8.14 -4.16 -6.44
N LYS A 60 -8.30 -5.19 -7.29
CA LYS A 60 -9.18 -6.33 -7.02
C LYS A 60 -8.81 -7.02 -5.70
N THR A 61 -7.53 -7.30 -5.47
CA THR A 61 -7.05 -7.94 -4.24
C THR A 61 -7.28 -7.07 -3.00
N CYS A 62 -7.13 -5.74 -3.12
CA CYS A 62 -7.49 -4.82 -2.03
C CYS A 62 -8.99 -4.93 -1.67
N VAL A 63 -9.87 -4.98 -2.68
CA VAL A 63 -11.31 -5.15 -2.45
C VAL A 63 -11.62 -6.49 -1.79
N GLU A 64 -11.02 -7.58 -2.26
CA GLU A 64 -11.19 -8.93 -1.68
C GLU A 64 -10.76 -9.00 -0.21
N LEU A 65 -9.70 -8.28 0.15
CA LEU A 65 -9.20 -8.19 1.53
C LEU A 65 -9.89 -7.10 2.37
N ASN A 66 -10.89 -6.40 1.83
CA ASN A 66 -11.55 -5.28 2.47
C ASN A 66 -10.58 -4.17 2.93
N LEU A 67 -9.55 -3.89 2.10
CA LEU A 67 -8.56 -2.82 2.31
C LEU A 67 -8.96 -1.57 1.54
N SER A 68 -9.05 -0.44 2.24
CA SER A 68 -9.41 0.87 1.67
C SER A 68 -8.24 1.84 1.56
N ALA A 69 -7.01 1.43 1.88
CA ALA A 69 -5.81 2.25 1.78
C ALA A 69 -4.62 1.41 1.30
N ILE A 70 -3.67 2.06 0.63
CA ILE A 70 -2.52 1.37 0.03
C ILE A 70 -1.27 2.26 0.00
N GLU A 71 -0.11 1.63 0.18
CA GLU A 71 1.16 2.08 -0.34
C GLU A 71 1.40 1.35 -1.67
N LEU A 72 1.33 2.08 -2.79
CA LEU A 72 1.36 1.51 -4.13
C LEU A 72 2.69 1.78 -4.82
N ARG A 73 3.38 0.73 -5.30
CA ARG A 73 4.57 0.92 -6.13
C ARG A 73 4.22 1.58 -7.45
N THR A 74 5.13 2.42 -7.95
CA THR A 74 4.89 3.19 -9.19
C THR A 74 4.89 2.33 -10.45
N GLN A 75 5.59 1.19 -10.46
CA GLN A 75 5.70 0.32 -11.64
C GLN A 75 4.34 -0.12 -12.21
N PRO A 76 3.39 -0.68 -11.43
CA PRO A 76 2.07 -1.02 -11.96
C PRO A 76 1.27 0.21 -12.41
N VAL A 77 1.48 1.38 -11.79
CA VAL A 77 0.84 2.64 -12.19
C VAL A 77 1.38 3.11 -13.54
N GLU A 78 2.70 3.19 -13.69
CA GLU A 78 3.35 3.59 -14.94
C GLU A 78 3.01 2.62 -16.08
N ALA A 79 2.97 1.31 -15.80
CA ALA A 79 2.53 0.31 -16.77
C ALA A 79 1.08 0.53 -17.23
N ALA A 80 0.17 0.87 -16.32
CA ALA A 80 -1.21 1.20 -16.66
C ALA A 80 -1.33 2.46 -17.53
N PHE A 81 -0.34 3.36 -17.49
CA PHE A 81 -0.29 4.56 -18.33
C PHE A 81 0.40 4.34 -19.68
N GLY A 82 0.93 3.12 -19.92
CA GLY A 82 1.62 2.75 -21.15
C GLY A 82 3.13 3.05 -21.12
N ALA A 83 3.74 3.04 -19.94
CA ALA A 83 5.19 3.11 -19.83
C ALA A 83 5.86 1.94 -20.58
N PRO A 84 7.07 2.13 -21.13
CA PRO A 84 7.86 1.02 -21.65
C PRO A 84 7.95 -0.10 -20.61
N ALA A 85 7.92 -1.36 -21.05
CA ALA A 85 7.93 -2.51 -20.17
C ALA A 85 9.01 -2.35 -19.10
N ASN A 86 8.59 -2.25 -17.83
CA ASN A 86 9.49 -1.96 -16.75
C ASN A 86 10.24 -3.21 -16.35
N LEU A 87 11.52 -3.23 -16.65
CA LEU A 87 12.44 -4.32 -16.34
C LEU A 87 12.79 -4.39 -14.84
N THR A 88 12.36 -3.40 -14.05
CA THR A 88 12.63 -3.32 -12.61
C THR A 88 11.55 -3.94 -11.74
N SER A 89 10.47 -4.48 -12.32
CA SER A 89 9.44 -5.16 -11.58
C SER A 89 9.94 -6.49 -11.01
N GLY A 90 10.38 -6.46 -9.78
CA GLY A 90 10.74 -7.60 -8.94
C GLY A 90 11.89 -8.46 -9.45
N LYS A 91 12.94 -8.61 -8.64
CA LYS A 91 14.16 -9.40 -8.88
C LYS A 91 14.67 -9.25 -10.31
N ALA A 92 15.45 -8.22 -10.54
CA ALA A 92 16.05 -7.92 -11.82
C ALA A 92 16.46 -9.20 -12.56
N LYS A 93 15.78 -9.54 -13.64
CA LYS A 93 16.42 -10.41 -14.63
C LYS A 93 17.74 -9.72 -14.94
N VAL A 94 18.82 -10.50 -14.87
CA VAL A 94 20.12 -9.98 -15.27
C VAL A 94 19.99 -9.52 -16.73
N LEU A 95 19.94 -8.19 -16.90
CA LEU A 95 19.83 -7.61 -18.22
C LEU A 95 21.20 -7.68 -18.90
N PRO A 96 21.23 -7.84 -20.21
CA PRO A 96 22.47 -7.68 -20.97
C PRO A 96 23.11 -6.34 -20.65
N ALA A 97 24.43 -6.28 -20.70
CA ALA A 97 25.18 -5.03 -20.52
C ALA A 97 24.63 -3.92 -21.42
N GLY A 98 24.37 -2.74 -20.86
CA GLY A 98 23.77 -1.60 -21.57
C GLY A 98 22.22 -1.59 -21.63
N ALA A 99 21.54 -2.72 -21.57
CA ALA A 99 20.08 -2.76 -21.67
C ALA A 99 19.37 -2.04 -20.49
N ALA A 100 19.97 -2.07 -19.32
CA ALA A 100 19.43 -1.37 -18.15
C ALA A 100 19.53 0.16 -18.32
N GLU A 101 20.63 0.66 -18.89
CA GLU A 101 20.84 2.08 -19.15
C GLU A 101 19.90 2.60 -20.25
N ASP A 102 19.76 1.84 -21.35
CA ASP A 102 18.85 2.19 -22.44
C ASP A 102 17.39 2.20 -21.94
N HIS A 103 17.01 1.24 -21.11
CA HIS A 103 15.69 1.21 -20.50
C HIS A 103 15.47 2.42 -19.59
N ALA A 104 16.45 2.78 -18.75
CA ALA A 104 16.35 3.96 -17.90
C ALA A 104 16.16 5.25 -18.72
N LYS A 105 16.90 5.40 -19.84
CA LYS A 105 16.75 6.54 -20.77
C LYS A 105 15.35 6.58 -21.40
N GLN A 106 14.84 5.43 -21.87
CA GLN A 106 13.49 5.33 -22.44
C GLN A 106 12.41 5.67 -21.41
N LEU A 107 12.56 5.21 -20.17
CA LEU A 107 11.62 5.49 -19.10
C LEU A 107 11.65 6.98 -18.72
N ALA A 108 12.83 7.58 -18.63
CA ALA A 108 12.99 9.03 -18.37
C ALA A 108 12.34 9.87 -19.48
N ALA A 109 12.55 9.52 -20.74
CA ALA A 109 11.92 10.19 -21.88
C ALA A 109 10.39 10.06 -21.84
N TRP A 110 9.87 8.86 -21.52
CA TRP A 110 8.43 8.64 -21.36
C TRP A 110 7.85 9.47 -20.21
N ARG A 111 8.52 9.51 -19.04
CA ARG A 111 8.10 10.29 -17.87
C ARG A 111 7.99 11.78 -18.16
N ALA A 112 8.88 12.31 -19.01
CA ALA A 112 8.87 13.71 -19.43
C ALA A 112 7.61 14.08 -20.25
N GLY A 113 6.99 13.13 -20.93
CA GLY A 113 5.83 13.35 -21.80
C GLY A 113 4.49 12.83 -21.27
N VAL A 114 4.43 12.21 -20.09
CA VAL A 114 3.19 11.62 -19.62
C VAL A 114 2.19 12.67 -19.14
N ASP A 115 0.94 12.56 -19.64
CA ASP A 115 -0.14 13.44 -19.18
C ASP A 115 -0.66 13.01 -17.80
N MET A 116 -0.59 13.92 -16.84
CA MET A 116 -1.11 13.73 -15.49
C MET A 116 -2.64 13.61 -15.41
N ALA A 117 -3.38 13.89 -16.50
CA ALA A 117 -4.80 13.55 -16.57
C ALA A 117 -5.03 12.05 -16.42
N LYS A 118 -4.12 11.21 -16.94
CA LYS A 118 -4.16 9.74 -16.74
C LYS A 118 -4.06 9.38 -15.24
N ALA A 119 -3.17 10.04 -14.51
CA ALA A 119 -3.01 9.79 -13.07
C ALA A 119 -4.24 10.23 -12.28
N ARG A 120 -4.86 11.35 -12.62
CA ARG A 120 -6.11 11.81 -11.99
C ARG A 120 -7.29 10.87 -12.29
N ALA A 121 -7.40 10.38 -13.53
CA ALA A 121 -8.43 9.41 -13.91
C ALA A 121 -8.22 8.06 -13.18
N PHE A 122 -6.97 7.60 -13.09
CA PHE A 122 -6.59 6.41 -12.33
C PHE A 122 -6.96 6.55 -10.84
N ARG A 123 -6.58 7.66 -10.22
CA ARG A 123 -6.97 7.98 -8.85
C ARG A 123 -8.48 7.90 -8.68
N LYS A 124 -9.23 8.55 -9.56
CA LYS A 124 -10.70 8.55 -9.49
C LYS A 124 -11.27 7.13 -9.55
N GLN A 125 -10.77 6.29 -10.45
CA GLN A 125 -11.20 4.88 -10.55
C GLN A 125 -10.98 4.12 -9.23
N TRP A 126 -9.84 4.33 -8.57
CA TRP A 126 -9.51 3.69 -7.30
C TRP A 126 -10.41 4.20 -6.16
N GLU A 127 -10.58 5.52 -6.05
CA GLU A 127 -11.44 6.14 -5.06
C GLU A 127 -12.92 5.77 -5.25
N ASP A 128 -13.39 5.69 -6.49
CA ASP A 128 -14.75 5.21 -6.82
C ASP A 128 -14.98 3.77 -6.34
N THR A 129 -13.93 2.95 -6.35
CA THR A 129 -13.95 1.58 -5.81
C THR A 129 -13.84 1.56 -4.28
N GLY A 130 -13.41 2.65 -3.65
CA GLY A 130 -13.24 2.79 -2.21
C GLY A 130 -11.82 2.51 -1.71
N VAL A 131 -10.82 2.49 -2.61
CA VAL A 131 -9.42 2.32 -2.24
C VAL A 131 -8.66 3.62 -2.49
N PHE A 132 -7.95 4.11 -1.48
CA PHE A 132 -7.20 5.37 -1.50
C PHE A 132 -5.70 5.09 -1.60
N ILE A 133 -5.03 5.76 -2.52
CA ILE A 133 -3.57 5.71 -2.66
C ILE A 133 -2.97 6.73 -1.71
N GLU A 134 -2.70 6.31 -0.47
CA GLU A 134 -2.18 7.19 0.58
C GLU A 134 -0.70 7.51 0.40
N VAL A 135 0.06 6.56 -0.15
CA VAL A 135 1.50 6.66 -0.37
C VAL A 135 1.84 5.95 -1.68
N ILE A 136 2.78 6.50 -2.45
CA ILE A 136 3.40 5.75 -3.54
C ILE A 136 4.83 5.35 -3.16
N LYS A 137 5.29 4.18 -3.60
CA LYS A 137 6.69 3.79 -3.45
C LYS A 137 7.43 3.97 -4.76
N VAL A 138 8.50 4.78 -4.70
CA VAL A 138 9.39 5.04 -5.83
C VAL A 138 10.76 4.42 -5.53
N ASP A 139 11.04 3.31 -6.18
CA ASP A 139 12.34 2.66 -6.03
C ASP A 139 13.44 3.50 -6.73
N SER A 140 14.61 3.56 -6.12
CA SER A 140 15.78 4.25 -6.67
C SER A 140 15.59 5.74 -6.98
N ILE A 141 14.72 6.46 -6.24
CA ILE A 141 14.46 7.89 -6.45
C ILE A 141 15.74 8.74 -6.42
N PHE A 142 16.73 8.36 -5.61
CA PHE A 142 18.00 9.05 -5.50
C PHE A 142 18.89 8.93 -6.76
N LYS A 143 18.54 8.06 -7.71
CA LYS A 143 19.23 7.92 -9.00
C LYS A 143 18.53 8.69 -10.13
N MET A 144 17.35 9.23 -9.87
CA MET A 144 16.57 9.98 -10.84
C MET A 144 17.20 11.34 -11.15
N ALA A 145 17.13 11.77 -12.41
CA ALA A 145 17.44 13.11 -12.82
C ALA A 145 16.37 14.10 -12.30
N GLU A 146 16.67 15.40 -12.29
CA GLU A 146 15.76 16.42 -11.74
C GLU A 146 14.38 16.43 -12.40
N GLY A 147 14.31 16.25 -13.72
CA GLY A 147 13.03 16.15 -14.43
C GLY A 147 12.21 14.92 -14.00
N GLU A 148 12.86 13.80 -13.70
CA GLU A 148 12.19 12.60 -13.20
C GLU A 148 11.77 12.77 -11.73
N LEU A 149 12.54 13.51 -10.92
CA LEU A 149 12.14 13.87 -9.56
C LEU A 149 10.89 14.75 -9.59
N ASP A 150 10.85 15.77 -10.42
CA ASP A 150 9.67 16.63 -10.58
C ASP A 150 8.44 15.81 -11.03
N TYR A 151 8.63 14.88 -11.97
CA TYR A 151 7.62 13.92 -12.37
C TYR A 151 7.12 13.09 -11.19
N ALA A 152 8.00 12.47 -10.40
CA ALA A 152 7.63 11.58 -9.31
C ALA A 152 6.75 12.29 -8.26
N PHE A 153 7.12 13.51 -7.87
CA PHE A 153 6.32 14.31 -6.92
C PHE A 153 5.01 14.82 -7.53
N THR A 154 5.01 15.16 -8.82
CA THR A 154 3.78 15.55 -9.54
C THR A 154 2.83 14.35 -9.67
N LEU A 155 3.37 13.15 -9.96
CA LEU A 155 2.60 11.90 -9.99
C LEU A 155 1.97 11.61 -8.63
N ALA A 156 2.74 11.69 -7.53
CA ALA A 156 2.24 11.49 -6.18
C ALA A 156 1.04 12.40 -5.89
N LYS A 157 1.19 13.69 -6.21
CA LYS A 157 0.11 14.69 -6.05
C LYS A 157 -1.13 14.36 -6.90
N ALA A 158 -0.93 13.96 -8.16
CA ALA A 158 -2.04 13.62 -9.07
C ALA A 158 -2.79 12.36 -8.62
N LEU A 159 -2.09 11.39 -8.03
CA LEU A 159 -2.66 10.18 -7.44
C LEU A 159 -3.32 10.42 -6.07
N GLY A 160 -3.15 11.60 -5.47
CA GLY A 160 -3.68 11.93 -4.15
C GLY A 160 -2.83 11.43 -2.99
N ALA A 161 -1.64 10.92 -3.28
CA ALA A 161 -0.71 10.46 -2.26
C ALA A 161 -0.11 11.66 -1.50
N ARG A 162 0.04 11.49 -0.19
CA ARG A 162 0.64 12.50 0.70
C ARG A 162 2.14 12.29 0.93
N GLY A 163 2.67 11.20 0.41
CA GLY A 163 4.09 10.89 0.52
C GLY A 163 4.59 9.94 -0.56
N ILE A 164 5.89 10.03 -0.79
CA ILE A 164 6.66 9.07 -1.58
C ILE A 164 7.51 8.26 -0.60
N SER A 165 7.29 6.94 -0.53
CA SER A 165 8.13 6.01 0.21
C SER A 165 9.33 5.60 -0.65
N THR A 166 10.50 5.52 -0.03
CA THR A 166 11.74 5.02 -0.65
C THR A 166 12.70 4.53 0.42
N GLU A 167 13.70 3.76 0.03
CA GLU A 167 14.76 3.35 0.96
C GLU A 167 15.60 4.56 1.40
N ILE A 168 15.99 4.60 2.67
CA ILE A 168 16.86 5.66 3.17
C ILE A 168 18.24 5.60 2.50
N SER A 169 18.74 6.74 2.01
CA SER A 169 20.11 6.84 1.48
C SER A 169 21.12 6.98 2.62
N LYS A 170 22.37 6.58 2.35
CA LYS A 170 23.50 6.86 3.23
C LYS A 170 24.11 8.26 2.97
N SER A 171 23.68 8.95 1.90
CA SER A 171 24.18 10.24 1.46
C SER A 171 23.27 11.39 1.89
N ASP A 172 23.83 12.34 2.62
CA ASP A 172 23.14 13.59 2.96
C ASP A 172 22.81 14.42 1.71
N ASP A 173 23.67 14.38 0.70
CA ASP A 173 23.45 15.13 -0.55
C ASP A 173 22.26 14.57 -1.34
N ASP A 174 22.05 13.25 -1.29
CA ASP A 174 20.84 12.62 -1.80
C ASP A 174 19.58 13.16 -1.11
N HIS A 175 19.59 13.17 0.23
CA HIS A 175 18.46 13.68 1.01
C HIS A 175 18.20 15.16 0.74
N LYS A 176 19.26 15.99 0.68
CA LYS A 176 19.14 17.41 0.34
C LYS A 176 18.57 17.62 -1.06
N ARG A 177 19.09 16.86 -2.06
CA ARG A 177 18.68 16.98 -3.44
C ARG A 177 17.21 16.61 -3.63
N VAL A 178 16.80 15.45 -3.15
CA VAL A 178 15.40 14.97 -3.27
C VAL A 178 14.48 15.74 -2.32
N GLY A 179 14.96 16.12 -1.14
CA GLY A 179 14.24 16.93 -0.17
C GLY A 179 13.78 18.28 -0.74
N LYS A 180 14.58 18.94 -1.61
CA LYS A 180 14.15 20.17 -2.32
C LYS A 180 12.88 19.96 -3.14
N PHE A 181 12.72 18.80 -3.78
CA PHE A 181 11.50 18.49 -4.52
C PHE A 181 10.34 18.17 -3.58
N ALA A 182 10.60 17.47 -2.47
CA ALA A 182 9.60 17.23 -1.43
C ALA A 182 9.04 18.56 -0.89
N ASP A 183 9.90 19.51 -0.58
CA ASP A 183 9.54 20.85 -0.09
C ASP A 183 8.80 21.66 -1.16
N LYS A 184 9.29 21.66 -2.42
CA LYS A 184 8.64 22.33 -3.56
C LYS A 184 7.20 21.86 -3.76
N HIS A 185 6.98 20.55 -3.73
CA HIS A 185 5.68 19.95 -4.01
C HIS A 185 4.79 19.80 -2.77
N LYS A 186 5.34 19.98 -1.56
CA LYS A 186 4.70 19.74 -0.26
C LYS A 186 4.16 18.30 -0.14
N ILE A 187 4.97 17.35 -0.58
CA ILE A 187 4.74 15.91 -0.51
C ILE A 187 5.90 15.30 0.28
N HIS A 188 5.59 14.53 1.32
CA HIS A 188 6.65 13.94 2.14
C HIS A 188 7.51 12.94 1.38
N LEU A 189 8.84 13.04 1.55
CA LEU A 189 9.78 11.98 1.21
C LEU A 189 9.89 11.06 2.42
N ALA A 190 9.14 9.96 2.42
CA ALA A 190 9.06 9.03 3.54
C ALA A 190 10.16 7.98 3.46
N LEU A 191 11.22 8.18 4.21
CA LEU A 191 12.41 7.32 4.21
C LEU A 191 12.17 6.03 4.97
N HIS A 192 12.23 4.90 4.28
CA HIS A 192 12.12 3.56 4.85
C HIS A 192 13.47 3.08 5.38
N GLY A 193 13.49 2.61 6.60
CA GLY A 193 14.70 2.09 7.25
C GLY A 193 14.63 0.59 7.49
N HIS A 194 15.78 -0.06 7.41
CA HIS A 194 15.99 -1.45 7.78
C HIS A 194 16.56 -1.58 9.20
N ALA A 195 16.89 -2.81 9.65
CA ALA A 195 17.42 -3.06 10.98
C ALA A 195 18.71 -2.27 11.30
N SER A 196 19.46 -1.89 10.30
CA SER A 196 20.65 -1.02 10.46
C SER A 196 20.33 0.48 10.61
N THR A 197 19.06 0.88 10.47
CA THR A 197 18.63 2.28 10.52
C THR A 197 18.07 2.61 11.88
N GLY A 198 18.85 3.29 12.72
CA GLY A 198 18.39 3.80 14.02
C GLY A 198 17.85 5.22 13.95
N PRO A 199 17.30 5.74 15.07
CA PRO A 199 16.69 7.08 15.15
C PRO A 199 17.55 8.20 14.59
N ALA A 200 18.84 8.22 14.92
CA ALA A 200 19.77 9.26 14.47
C ALA A 200 19.88 9.40 12.93
N HIS A 201 19.66 8.32 12.17
CA HIS A 201 19.68 8.37 10.71
C HIS A 201 18.49 9.19 10.18
N TRP A 202 17.28 8.95 10.72
CA TRP A 202 16.10 9.74 10.34
C TRP A 202 16.19 11.18 10.84
N GLU A 203 16.61 11.39 12.09
CA GLU A 203 16.75 12.73 12.67
C GLU A 203 17.71 13.59 11.86
N LYS A 204 18.82 13.01 11.42
CA LYS A 204 19.75 13.68 10.51
C LYS A 204 19.09 14.01 9.16
N ALA A 205 18.37 13.06 8.57
CA ALA A 205 17.66 13.30 7.32
C ALA A 205 16.58 14.37 7.45
N PHE A 206 15.84 14.42 8.56
CA PHE A 206 14.81 15.45 8.81
C PHE A 206 15.39 16.87 8.85
N SER A 207 16.66 17.03 9.25
CA SER A 207 17.32 18.33 9.24
C SER A 207 17.63 18.86 7.85
N LEU A 208 17.45 18.03 6.79
CA LEU A 208 17.85 18.33 5.42
C LEU A 208 16.67 18.75 4.52
N GLY A 209 15.45 18.86 5.06
CA GLY A 209 14.27 19.35 4.34
C GLY A 209 13.01 19.30 5.20
N ASP A 210 12.09 20.24 4.97
CA ASP A 210 10.85 20.35 5.75
C ASP A 210 9.88 19.21 5.47
N TYR A 211 9.90 18.65 4.27
CA TYR A 211 9.09 17.51 3.87
C TYR A 211 9.89 16.19 3.80
N VAL A 212 11.13 16.16 4.31
CA VAL A 212 11.83 14.90 4.55
C VAL A 212 11.23 14.25 5.79
N GLY A 213 10.70 13.05 5.64
CA GLY A 213 9.96 12.32 6.66
C GLY A 213 10.36 10.85 6.72
N ALA A 214 9.55 10.06 7.40
CA ALA A 214 9.83 8.65 7.61
C ALA A 214 8.66 7.74 7.24
N ASN A 215 9.01 6.57 6.73
CA ASN A 215 8.29 5.33 6.84
C ASN A 215 9.00 4.50 7.92
N VAL A 216 8.43 4.42 9.10
CA VAL A 216 9.04 3.68 10.21
C VAL A 216 8.61 2.24 10.13
N ASP A 217 9.54 1.36 9.77
CA ASP A 217 9.30 -0.07 9.85
C ASP A 217 9.45 -0.54 11.30
N LEU A 218 8.34 -0.94 11.91
CA LEU A 218 8.29 -1.32 13.32
C LEU A 218 9.12 -2.57 13.61
N GLY A 219 9.04 -3.57 12.73
CA GLY A 219 9.77 -4.82 12.90
C GLY A 219 11.28 -4.65 12.69
N HIS A 220 11.68 -3.88 11.71
CA HIS A 220 13.08 -3.55 11.50
C HIS A 220 13.67 -2.72 12.64
N PHE A 221 12.89 -1.77 13.17
CA PHE A 221 13.31 -0.96 14.30
C PHE A 221 13.64 -1.82 15.54
N VAL A 222 12.76 -2.77 15.84
CA VAL A 222 12.94 -3.72 16.96
C VAL A 222 14.07 -4.70 16.68
N ALA A 223 14.11 -5.26 15.48
CA ALA A 223 15.16 -6.21 15.09
C ALA A 223 16.57 -5.61 15.07
N GLY A 224 16.68 -4.30 14.84
CA GLY A 224 17.94 -3.56 14.91
C GLY A 224 18.38 -3.19 16.33
N ASP A 225 17.66 -3.66 17.35
CA ASP A 225 17.92 -3.36 18.78
C ASP A 225 17.90 -1.84 19.10
N HIS A 226 17.09 -1.06 18.37
CA HIS A 226 16.92 0.38 18.58
C HIS A 226 15.92 0.70 19.71
N GLY A 227 15.49 -0.30 20.46
CA GLY A 227 14.50 -0.17 21.53
C GLY A 227 13.06 -0.18 21.00
N SER A 228 12.15 0.49 21.74
CA SER A 228 10.76 0.61 21.32
C SER A 228 10.60 1.76 20.31
N PRO A 229 9.90 1.54 19.16
CA PRO A 229 9.59 2.63 18.22
C PRO A 229 8.60 3.66 18.78
N VAL A 230 7.91 3.36 19.87
CA VAL A 230 6.86 4.22 20.47
C VAL A 230 7.39 5.62 20.79
N GLY A 231 8.55 5.71 21.44
CA GLY A 231 9.18 7.00 21.78
C GLY A 231 9.52 7.83 20.56
N PHE A 232 10.14 7.19 19.57
CA PHE A 232 10.50 7.83 18.29
C PHE A 232 9.26 8.33 17.53
N ILE A 233 8.22 7.50 17.41
CA ILE A 233 6.97 7.88 16.75
C ILE A 233 6.30 9.04 17.48
N LYS A 234 6.26 9.00 18.81
CA LYS A 234 5.68 10.08 19.63
C LYS A 234 6.40 11.42 19.40
N GLN A 235 7.72 11.40 19.33
CA GLN A 235 8.54 12.59 19.11
C GLN A 235 8.40 13.14 17.68
N HIS A 236 8.34 12.26 16.67
CA HIS A 236 8.47 12.64 15.26
C HIS A 236 7.18 12.44 14.45
N HIS A 237 6.02 12.25 15.09
CA HIS A 237 4.74 11.92 14.41
C HIS A 237 4.39 12.84 13.23
N LYS A 238 4.78 14.11 13.26
CA LYS A 238 4.54 15.07 12.16
C LYS A 238 5.36 14.80 10.90
N ARG A 239 6.43 14.03 11.02
CA ARG A 239 7.33 13.63 9.92
C ARG A 239 7.03 12.21 9.41
N ILE A 240 6.12 11.49 10.07
CA ILE A 240 5.80 10.09 9.73
C ILE A 240 4.52 10.04 8.92
N THR A 241 4.60 9.57 7.70
CA THR A 241 3.42 9.39 6.83
C THR A 241 2.71 8.07 7.10
N HIS A 242 3.49 7.01 7.33
CA HIS A 242 3.00 5.67 7.60
C HIS A 242 4.06 4.88 8.37
N VAL A 243 3.63 3.79 8.95
CA VAL A 243 4.51 2.79 9.56
C VAL A 243 4.35 1.48 8.80
N HIS A 244 5.46 0.77 8.55
CA HIS A 244 5.37 -0.61 8.12
C HIS A 244 5.10 -1.49 9.34
N VAL A 245 3.98 -2.18 9.29
CA VAL A 245 3.55 -3.12 10.32
C VAL A 245 4.04 -4.50 9.94
N LYS A 246 5.03 -4.98 10.67
CA LYS A 246 5.50 -6.36 10.64
C LYS A 246 5.96 -6.76 12.04
N ASP A 247 5.94 -8.04 12.32
CA ASP A 247 6.41 -8.56 13.61
C ASP A 247 7.74 -9.27 13.44
N ARG A 248 8.72 -8.88 14.25
CA ARG A 248 10.08 -9.43 14.23
C ARG A 248 10.63 -9.62 15.63
N LYS A 249 11.48 -10.63 15.76
CA LYS A 249 12.29 -10.86 16.96
C LYS A 249 13.47 -9.89 16.98
N LYS A 250 13.86 -9.48 18.20
CA LYS A 250 15.07 -8.71 18.48
C LYS A 250 16.33 -9.41 17.96
N GLY A 251 17.47 -8.70 17.99
CA GLY A 251 18.76 -9.26 17.59
C GLY A 251 18.79 -9.71 16.13
N ASN A 252 18.24 -8.88 15.23
CA ASN A 252 18.07 -9.21 13.81
C ASN A 252 17.34 -10.54 13.55
N GLY A 253 16.39 -10.88 14.43
CA GLY A 253 15.66 -12.12 14.39
C GLY A 253 14.63 -12.20 13.26
N ALA A 254 13.95 -13.35 13.16
CA ALA A 254 13.04 -13.65 12.07
C ALA A 254 11.75 -12.83 12.11
N ASN A 255 11.14 -12.65 10.94
CA ASN A 255 9.75 -12.21 10.82
C ASN A 255 8.82 -13.35 11.25
N THR A 256 7.74 -13.02 11.96
CA THR A 256 6.72 -13.93 12.47
C THR A 256 5.32 -13.46 12.14
N PRO A 257 4.30 -14.31 12.24
CA PRO A 257 2.92 -13.85 12.30
C PRO A 257 2.74 -12.78 13.38
N PHE A 258 1.80 -11.85 13.15
CA PHE A 258 1.61 -10.71 14.07
C PHE A 258 1.18 -11.16 15.46
N GLY A 259 1.85 -10.65 16.48
CA GLY A 259 1.64 -10.98 17.89
C GLY A 259 2.49 -12.14 18.41
N GLU A 260 3.41 -12.70 17.60
CA GLU A 260 4.26 -13.85 17.98
C GLU A 260 5.73 -13.47 18.24
N ALA A 261 6.08 -12.16 18.14
CA ALA A 261 7.44 -11.69 18.39
C ALA A 261 7.47 -10.42 19.26
N ASP A 262 8.52 -9.59 19.08
CA ASP A 262 8.86 -8.53 20.02
C ASP A 262 8.36 -7.13 19.58
N THR A 263 7.76 -7.02 18.39
CA THR A 263 7.32 -5.73 17.87
C THR A 263 6.06 -5.24 18.57
N PRO A 264 6.06 -4.04 19.19
CA PRO A 264 4.90 -3.54 19.96
C PRO A 264 3.81 -2.98 19.02
N ILE A 265 3.33 -3.80 18.09
CA ILE A 265 2.37 -3.39 17.04
C ILE A 265 1.13 -2.75 17.66
N ALA A 266 0.48 -3.46 18.59
CA ALA A 266 -0.78 -3.01 19.19
C ALA A 266 -0.59 -1.68 19.96
N GLU A 267 0.54 -1.50 20.64
CA GLU A 267 0.85 -0.27 21.37
C GLU A 267 1.01 0.91 20.41
N VAL A 268 1.75 0.72 19.31
CA VAL A 268 1.96 1.76 18.28
C VAL A 268 0.63 2.12 17.61
N LEU A 269 -0.19 1.13 17.24
CA LEU A 269 -1.48 1.39 16.60
C LEU A 269 -2.41 2.18 17.51
N ARG A 270 -2.49 1.83 18.81
CA ARG A 270 -3.27 2.59 19.81
C ARG A 270 -2.71 3.99 20.00
N LEU A 271 -1.39 4.16 20.05
CA LEU A 271 -0.77 5.48 20.12
C LEU A 271 -1.21 6.38 18.95
N ILE A 272 -1.19 5.86 17.73
CA ILE A 272 -1.64 6.59 16.52
C ILE A 272 -3.12 6.96 16.65
N ARG A 273 -3.97 5.99 17.01
CA ARG A 273 -5.42 6.16 17.22
C ARG A 273 -5.74 7.23 18.26
N ASP A 274 -5.18 7.10 19.45
CA ASP A 274 -5.52 7.91 20.60
C ASP A 274 -5.11 9.38 20.43
N ASN A 275 -4.04 9.61 19.69
CA ASN A 275 -3.58 10.95 19.32
C ASN A 275 -4.19 11.46 17.99
N LYS A 276 -5.01 10.66 17.30
CA LYS A 276 -5.63 11.00 16.00
C LYS A 276 -4.60 11.43 14.94
N TRP A 277 -3.41 10.84 14.97
CA TRP A 277 -2.39 11.17 14.00
C TRP A 277 -2.73 10.58 12.61
N PRO A 278 -2.49 11.33 11.52
CA PRO A 278 -2.77 10.87 10.17
C PRO A 278 -1.65 9.92 9.68
N ILE A 279 -1.35 8.88 10.43
CA ILE A 279 -0.32 7.89 10.12
C ILE A 279 -1.03 6.60 9.69
N GLN A 280 -0.73 6.13 8.47
CA GLN A 280 -1.27 4.87 7.97
C GLN A 280 -0.53 3.68 8.60
N ALA A 281 -1.26 2.65 8.98
CA ALA A 281 -0.71 1.36 9.37
C ALA A 281 -0.59 0.47 8.12
N THR A 282 0.57 0.43 7.50
CA THR A 282 0.82 -0.28 6.24
C THR A 282 1.38 -1.67 6.53
N ILE A 283 0.62 -2.71 6.24
CA ILE A 283 1.09 -4.10 6.40
C ILE A 283 2.19 -4.37 5.38
N GLU A 284 3.33 -4.84 5.87
CA GLU A 284 4.39 -5.41 5.04
C GLU A 284 4.58 -6.88 5.39
N PHE A 285 4.14 -7.75 4.47
CA PHE A 285 4.09 -9.19 4.70
C PHE A 285 5.40 -9.86 4.33
N GLU A 286 6.17 -10.29 5.33
CA GLU A 286 7.49 -10.89 5.13
C GLU A 286 7.72 -12.21 5.85
N TYR A 287 6.80 -12.66 6.70
CA TYR A 287 7.00 -13.95 7.34
C TYR A 287 6.67 -15.11 6.40
N LYS A 288 7.28 -16.27 6.68
CA LYS A 288 7.02 -17.51 5.94
C LYS A 288 5.59 -17.98 6.20
N VAL A 289 4.83 -18.19 5.14
CA VAL A 289 3.48 -18.74 5.25
C VAL A 289 3.52 -20.09 5.97
N PRO A 290 2.76 -20.26 7.06
CA PRO A 290 2.71 -21.53 7.80
C PRO A 290 2.18 -22.69 6.95
N ALA A 291 2.60 -23.91 7.28
CA ALA A 291 2.09 -25.11 6.61
C ALA A 291 0.56 -25.20 6.76
N GLY A 292 -0.13 -25.56 5.69
CA GLY A 292 -1.60 -25.65 5.66
C GLY A 292 -2.31 -24.30 5.53
N SER A 293 -1.61 -23.17 5.41
CA SER A 293 -2.16 -21.85 5.13
C SER A 293 -1.73 -21.35 3.75
N ASP A 294 -2.24 -20.20 3.37
CA ASP A 294 -1.86 -19.47 2.15
C ASP A 294 -1.69 -17.98 2.46
N ARG A 295 -1.05 -17.26 1.52
CA ARG A 295 -0.74 -15.85 1.70
C ARG A 295 -1.98 -14.99 1.94
N MET A 296 -3.08 -15.26 1.27
CA MET A 296 -4.31 -14.47 1.39
C MET A 296 -4.95 -14.66 2.78
N LYS A 297 -4.95 -15.88 3.30
CA LYS A 297 -5.40 -16.16 4.67
C LYS A 297 -4.52 -15.48 5.71
N GLU A 298 -3.20 -15.50 5.51
CA GLU A 298 -2.27 -14.87 6.45
C GLU A 298 -2.38 -13.34 6.40
N LEU A 299 -2.58 -12.75 5.22
CA LEU A 299 -2.88 -11.32 5.10
C LEU A 299 -4.18 -10.95 5.81
N ALA A 300 -5.24 -11.77 5.66
CA ALA A 300 -6.50 -11.55 6.37
C ALA A 300 -6.33 -11.61 7.90
N LYS A 301 -5.48 -12.53 8.41
CA LYS A 301 -5.13 -12.58 9.83
C LYS A 301 -4.38 -11.32 10.29
N SER A 302 -3.40 -10.86 9.50
CA SER A 302 -2.64 -9.64 9.81
C SER A 302 -3.55 -8.39 9.83
N ILE A 303 -4.48 -8.29 8.88
CA ILE A 303 -5.49 -7.22 8.85
C ILE A 303 -6.39 -7.30 10.09
N LYS A 304 -6.87 -8.51 10.42
CA LYS A 304 -7.69 -8.72 11.62
C LYS A 304 -6.95 -8.31 12.89
N PHE A 305 -5.68 -8.71 13.04
CA PHE A 305 -4.85 -8.32 14.18
C PHE A 305 -4.79 -6.79 14.34
N CYS A 306 -4.54 -6.06 13.23
CA CYS A 306 -4.51 -4.60 13.27
C CYS A 306 -5.89 -4.02 13.63
N ARG A 307 -6.99 -4.57 13.11
CA ARG A 307 -8.35 -4.15 13.47
C ARG A 307 -8.63 -4.34 14.95
N ASP A 308 -8.31 -5.52 15.48
CA ASP A 308 -8.53 -5.86 16.90
C ASP A 308 -7.68 -4.95 17.82
N ALA A 309 -6.46 -4.61 17.41
CA ALA A 309 -5.58 -3.69 18.16
C ALA A 309 -6.11 -2.25 18.18
N LEU A 310 -6.87 -1.83 17.17
CA LEU A 310 -7.46 -0.50 17.02
C LEU A 310 -8.87 -0.39 17.62
N ALA A 311 -9.56 -1.49 17.82
CA ALA A 311 -10.87 -1.52 18.48
C ALA A 311 -10.74 -1.15 19.95
#